data_0f82c9012852f831658e7bb6d8fad307
#
_entry.id   0f82c9012852f831658e7bb6d8fad307
#
_cell.length_a   1.000
_cell.length_b   1.000
_cell.length_c   1.000
_cell.angle_alpha   90.00
_cell.angle_beta   90.00
_cell.angle_gamma   90.00
#
_symmetry.space_group_name_H-M   'P 1'
#
loop_
_entity.id
_entity.type
_entity.pdbx_description
1 polymer ?
#
loop_
_entity_poly.entity_id
_entity_poly.type
_entity_poly.pdbx_seq_one_letter_code
_entity_poly.pdbx_strand_id
1 'polypeptide(L)'
;MKIKPSQAIEDFIENVHYRVGARNKAILGRSALCLAIAEGVPPSFKPADSQGKEIDDETILGDELKDLVRTAFNDRAGKELDEAGYKQAFRNHFEYGCRRLKDVWEESGNDPTRFISALLRVCGGDSRGEGAATPEALPIVDSAVKLKVIEGEDEWTINEAGHNSLVVISGKPGTGKSQLALDLLAQVARQGARVAFFDLKGELEDDPSNPQQRESRRKFIDITKARSVRLIQHGLPINPLIHESNPTVNAKEAYAVASMIRAFAPQLGAKQEQAIADSYQHLDAPDFQSLATELEQGGAKGVELALMKKIVDLNLFATAKAGIPAEEWLNSSLIIDFKEFGNDNDTKALAVALILNFLIKRLNKNLSVKGGIQPLKMILFVDEAHLLLPKETKAGLLGSLARQGRSWGFPLWLASQDADAFITSGANPTNFAELATCGVHFSPEALSETEQRQILGGVLHHPLKQGEAAVRLHNKLRTGQARQFWKDGGK
;
A
#
# COMPACT_ATOMS: atom_id res chain seq x y z
N MET A 1 33.95 14.53 23.62
CA MET A 1 34.21 13.80 24.89
C MET A 1 34.44 12.32 24.56
N LYS A 2 35.38 11.65 25.28
CA LYS A 2 35.74 10.25 24.97
C LYS A 2 35.30 9.29 26.05
N ILE A 3 34.70 8.15 25.65
CA ILE A 3 34.33 7.04 26.50
C ILE A 3 35.09 5.78 26.10
N LYS A 4 35.24 4.82 27.03
CA LYS A 4 35.73 3.47 26.73
C LYS A 4 34.62 2.47 27.04
N PRO A 5 34.05 1.78 26.05
CA PRO A 5 33.10 0.70 26.24
C PRO A 5 33.82 -0.54 26.84
N SER A 6 33.04 -1.55 27.19
CA SER A 6 33.61 -2.86 27.51
C SER A 6 34.12 -3.56 26.21
N GLN A 7 35.10 -4.47 26.37
CA GLN A 7 35.66 -5.23 25.25
C GLN A 7 34.58 -6.00 24.52
N ALA A 8 33.66 -6.62 25.24
CA ALA A 8 32.53 -7.40 24.66
C ALA A 8 31.61 -6.55 23.77
N ILE A 9 31.42 -5.25 24.07
CA ILE A 9 30.63 -4.34 23.26
C ILE A 9 31.39 -3.90 22.01
N GLU A 10 32.68 -3.65 22.14
CA GLU A 10 33.51 -3.35 20.96
C GLU A 10 33.49 -4.51 19.94
N ASP A 11 33.70 -5.74 20.42
CA ASP A 11 33.71 -6.93 19.59
C ASP A 11 32.34 -7.15 18.91
N PHE A 12 31.25 -6.89 19.64
CA PHE A 12 29.89 -6.96 19.09
C PHE A 12 29.71 -5.95 17.96
N ILE A 13 30.01 -4.68 18.18
CA ILE A 13 29.86 -3.62 17.18
C ILE A 13 30.72 -3.92 15.95
N GLU A 14 31.96 -4.35 16.13
CA GLU A 14 32.86 -4.70 15.05
C GLU A 14 32.31 -5.85 14.17
N ASN A 15 31.78 -6.88 14.79
CA ASN A 15 31.23 -8.01 14.06
C ASN A 15 29.92 -7.70 13.34
N VAL A 16 29.03 -6.97 13.99
CA VAL A 16 27.66 -6.78 13.47
C VAL A 16 27.60 -5.71 12.40
N HIS A 17 28.37 -4.61 12.50
CA HIS A 17 28.26 -3.53 11.52
C HIS A 17 28.61 -3.98 10.08
N TYR A 18 29.56 -4.89 9.90
CA TYR A 18 29.86 -5.47 8.59
C TYR A 18 28.73 -6.37 8.09
N ARG A 19 28.15 -7.16 8.97
CA ARG A 19 27.06 -8.09 8.60
C ARG A 19 25.77 -7.41 8.20
N VAL A 20 25.46 -6.29 8.85
CA VAL A 20 24.24 -5.49 8.55
C VAL A 20 24.45 -4.44 7.46
N GLY A 21 25.64 -4.37 6.86
CA GLY A 21 25.96 -3.42 5.80
C GLY A 21 25.98 -1.96 6.27
N ALA A 22 26.17 -1.71 7.58
CA ALA A 22 26.25 -0.36 8.10
C ALA A 22 27.52 0.33 7.60
N ARG A 23 27.39 1.52 6.99
CA ARG A 23 28.52 2.27 6.42
C ARG A 23 29.59 2.64 7.46
N ASN A 24 29.20 2.81 8.71
CA ASN A 24 30.11 3.03 9.83
C ASN A 24 29.52 2.50 11.16
N LYS A 25 30.37 2.30 12.16
CA LYS A 25 30.01 1.83 13.49
C LYS A 25 29.12 2.82 14.25
N ALA A 26 29.17 4.12 13.92
CA ALA A 26 28.38 5.14 14.55
C ALA A 26 26.86 4.93 14.40
N ILE A 27 26.42 4.29 13.33
CA ILE A 27 25.01 3.96 13.11
C ILE A 27 24.50 3.05 14.24
N LEU A 28 25.23 1.96 14.55
CA LEU A 28 24.86 1.07 15.66
C LEU A 28 24.97 1.78 17.00
N GLY A 29 25.96 2.64 17.18
CA GLY A 29 26.12 3.45 18.40
C GLY A 29 24.94 4.42 18.63
N ARG A 30 24.43 5.06 17.59
CA ARG A 30 23.23 5.90 17.68
C ARG A 30 21.99 5.08 18.01
N SER A 31 21.80 3.95 17.34
CA SER A 31 20.69 3.04 17.63
C SER A 31 20.72 2.56 19.08
N ALA A 32 21.91 2.23 19.61
CA ALA A 32 22.09 1.86 20.99
C ALA A 32 21.68 2.97 21.97
N LEU A 33 22.14 4.20 21.73
CA LEU A 33 21.76 5.34 22.57
C LEU A 33 20.27 5.65 22.50
N CYS A 34 19.67 5.64 21.33
CA CYS A 34 18.22 5.83 21.17
C CYS A 34 17.43 4.78 21.95
N LEU A 35 17.84 3.52 21.85
CA LEU A 35 17.21 2.42 22.58
C LEU A 35 17.33 2.58 24.10
N ALA A 36 18.52 2.90 24.59
CA ALA A 36 18.76 3.13 26.00
C ALA A 36 18.00 4.36 26.56
N ILE A 37 17.86 5.41 25.75
CA ILE A 37 17.05 6.58 26.10
C ILE A 37 15.56 6.22 26.12
N ALA A 38 15.07 5.43 25.20
CA ALA A 38 13.67 5.02 25.16
C ALA A 38 13.29 4.09 26.31
N GLU A 39 14.04 3.01 26.52
CA GLU A 39 13.76 2.01 27.57
C GLU A 39 14.11 2.50 29.01
N GLY A 40 15.12 3.34 29.12
CA GLY A 40 15.69 3.74 30.41
C GLY A 40 16.76 2.79 30.93
N VAL A 41 17.89 3.36 31.29
CA VAL A 41 18.97 2.59 31.92
C VAL A 41 18.63 2.36 33.40
N PRO A 42 18.58 1.10 33.88
CA PRO A 42 18.34 0.84 35.30
C PRO A 42 19.41 1.50 36.21
N PRO A 43 19.03 2.09 37.34
CA PRO A 43 19.98 2.74 38.25
C PRO A 43 21.10 1.80 38.76
N SER A 44 20.84 0.51 38.80
CA SER A 44 21.80 -0.53 39.19
C SER A 44 22.78 -0.93 38.10
N PHE A 45 22.54 -0.46 36.84
CA PHE A 45 23.37 -0.86 35.72
C PHE A 45 24.78 -0.29 35.81
N LYS A 46 25.77 -1.15 35.60
CA LYS A 46 27.18 -0.78 35.46
C LYS A 46 27.81 -1.48 34.27
N PRO A 47 28.64 -0.76 33.50
CA PRO A 47 29.51 -1.37 32.48
C PRO A 47 30.40 -2.47 33.09
N ALA A 48 30.65 -3.53 32.29
CA ALA A 48 31.43 -4.69 32.78
C ALA A 48 32.92 -4.32 33.02
N ASP A 49 33.50 -3.59 32.05
CA ASP A 49 34.89 -3.13 32.08
C ASP A 49 35.05 -1.85 31.23
N SER A 50 36.26 -1.42 30.97
CA SER A 50 36.61 -0.27 30.15
C SER A 50 37.83 -0.59 29.26
N GLN A 51 37.86 -1.80 28.73
CA GLN A 51 39.02 -2.28 27.96
C GLN A 51 38.88 -2.04 26.45
N GLY A 52 37.66 -1.70 26.00
CA GLY A 52 37.43 -1.35 24.58
C GLY A 52 38.15 -0.06 24.14
N LYS A 53 38.25 0.14 22.85
CA LYS A 53 38.85 1.33 22.25
C LYS A 53 38.06 2.60 22.60
N GLU A 54 38.78 3.69 22.74
CA GLU A 54 38.16 5.01 22.92
C GLU A 54 37.26 5.38 21.76
N ILE A 55 36.05 5.82 22.06
CA ILE A 55 35.07 6.34 21.11
C ILE A 55 34.73 7.77 21.52
N ASP A 56 34.75 8.69 20.55
CA ASP A 56 34.32 10.07 20.77
C ASP A 56 32.80 10.19 20.58
N ASP A 57 32.13 10.93 21.49
CA ASP A 57 30.70 11.20 21.38
C ASP A 57 30.34 11.93 20.07
N GLU A 58 31.22 12.81 19.57
CA GLU A 58 31.06 13.48 18.29
C GLU A 58 31.06 12.51 17.11
N THR A 59 31.88 11.45 17.20
CA THR A 59 31.88 10.37 16.19
C THR A 59 30.54 9.62 16.12
N ILE A 60 29.89 9.46 17.28
CA ILE A 60 28.59 8.75 17.36
C ILE A 60 27.46 9.70 17.01
N LEU A 61 27.38 10.88 17.61
CA LEU A 61 26.22 11.78 17.54
C LEU A 61 26.30 12.80 16.39
N GLY A 62 27.50 13.26 16.04
CA GLY A 62 27.64 14.48 15.25
C GLY A 62 27.21 15.70 16.08
N ASP A 63 27.35 16.89 15.50
CA ASP A 63 27.04 18.15 16.20
C ASP A 63 25.54 18.30 16.49
N GLU A 64 24.68 17.81 15.60
CA GLU A 64 23.23 18.03 15.67
C GLU A 64 22.53 17.26 16.81
N LEU A 65 23.03 16.07 17.19
CA LEU A 65 22.37 15.22 18.19
C LEU A 65 22.95 15.37 19.61
N LYS A 66 24.10 16.03 19.75
CA LYS A 66 24.80 16.14 21.03
C LYS A 66 23.99 16.89 22.08
N ASP A 67 23.41 18.03 21.72
CA ASP A 67 22.60 18.84 22.61
C ASP A 67 21.28 18.15 22.98
N LEU A 68 20.69 17.45 22.01
CA LEU A 68 19.46 16.70 22.22
C LEU A 68 19.65 15.53 23.23
N VAL A 69 20.74 14.78 23.10
CA VAL A 69 21.10 13.70 24.02
C VAL A 69 21.45 14.24 25.39
N ARG A 70 22.15 15.39 25.48
CA ARG A 70 22.46 16.04 26.76
C ARG A 70 21.17 16.48 27.47
N THR A 71 20.24 17.08 26.76
CA THR A 71 18.93 17.44 27.31
C THR A 71 18.19 16.22 27.85
N ALA A 72 18.13 15.12 27.08
CA ALA A 72 17.46 13.88 27.50
C ALA A 72 18.08 13.27 28.78
N PHE A 73 19.40 13.38 28.94
CA PHE A 73 20.08 12.90 30.15
C PHE A 73 19.82 13.80 31.36
N ASN A 74 19.79 15.14 31.16
CA ASN A 74 19.45 16.09 32.19
C ASN A 74 18.02 15.89 32.71
N ASP A 75 17.06 15.74 31.78
CA ASP A 75 15.66 15.47 32.14
C ASP A 75 15.50 14.21 32.95
N ARG A 76 16.21 13.13 32.58
CA ARG A 76 16.18 11.88 33.36
C ARG A 76 16.89 11.98 34.72
N ALA A 77 17.95 12.76 34.82
CA ALA A 77 18.66 12.99 36.07
C ALA A 77 17.89 13.95 36.99
N GLY A 78 16.87 14.66 36.47
CA GLY A 78 16.16 15.71 37.21
C GLY A 78 17.03 16.90 37.57
N LYS A 79 18.19 17.05 36.92
CA LYS A 79 19.17 18.14 37.16
C LYS A 79 20.11 18.28 35.97
N GLU A 80 20.72 19.44 35.83
CA GLU A 80 21.79 19.65 34.86
C GLU A 80 23.05 18.85 35.30
N LEU A 81 23.55 18.04 34.34
CA LEU A 81 24.74 17.21 34.58
C LEU A 81 26.01 18.01 34.27
N ASP A 82 27.00 17.97 35.16
CA ASP A 82 28.34 18.41 34.86
C ASP A 82 29.03 17.48 33.83
N GLU A 83 30.21 17.85 33.36
CA GLU A 83 30.99 17.09 32.38
C GLU A 83 31.24 15.64 32.79
N ALA A 84 31.52 15.40 34.06
CA ALA A 84 31.77 14.06 34.59
C ALA A 84 30.48 13.23 34.68
N GLY A 85 29.39 13.84 35.12
CA GLY A 85 28.05 13.25 35.15
C GLY A 85 27.54 12.91 33.74
N TYR A 86 27.70 13.82 32.78
CA TYR A 86 27.35 13.58 31.38
C TYR A 86 28.17 12.43 30.79
N LYS A 87 29.49 12.40 31.03
CA LYS A 87 30.36 11.30 30.57
C LYS A 87 29.91 9.94 31.11
N GLN A 88 29.56 9.90 32.38
CA GLN A 88 29.07 8.67 33.00
C GLN A 88 27.71 8.25 32.47
N ALA A 89 26.78 9.18 32.33
CA ALA A 89 25.46 8.92 31.73
C ALA A 89 25.58 8.41 30.30
N PHE A 90 26.39 9.07 29.48
CA PHE A 90 26.62 8.68 28.08
C PHE A 90 27.20 7.27 27.99
N ARG A 91 28.19 6.96 28.80
CA ARG A 91 28.81 5.62 28.86
C ARG A 91 27.81 4.55 29.26
N ASN A 92 27.02 4.80 30.30
CA ASN A 92 26.03 3.85 30.81
C ASN A 92 24.93 3.58 29.73
N HIS A 93 24.41 4.63 29.10
CA HIS A 93 23.41 4.48 28.06
C HIS A 93 23.95 3.78 26.82
N PHE A 94 25.16 4.11 26.40
CA PHE A 94 25.82 3.45 25.28
C PHE A 94 26.03 1.96 25.53
N GLU A 95 26.58 1.61 26.68
CA GLU A 95 26.85 0.22 27.07
C GLU A 95 25.56 -0.59 27.23
N TYR A 96 24.56 -0.03 27.90
CA TYR A 96 23.24 -0.65 28.04
C TYR A 96 22.56 -0.86 26.69
N GLY A 97 22.51 0.17 25.89
CA GLY A 97 21.89 0.10 24.57
C GLY A 97 22.57 -0.90 23.63
N CYS A 98 23.91 -0.97 23.66
CA CYS A 98 24.63 -1.99 22.89
C CYS A 98 24.36 -3.42 23.37
N ARG A 99 24.17 -3.65 24.68
CA ARG A 99 23.72 -4.96 25.18
C ARG A 99 22.33 -5.31 24.68
N ARG A 100 21.42 -4.35 24.74
CA ARG A 100 20.07 -4.54 24.18
C ARG A 100 20.09 -4.83 22.67
N LEU A 101 20.96 -4.13 21.90
CA LEU A 101 21.18 -4.46 20.50
C LEU A 101 21.72 -5.87 20.29
N LYS A 102 22.60 -6.32 21.17
CA LYS A 102 23.12 -7.68 21.13
C LYS A 102 22.03 -8.71 21.39
N ASP A 103 21.16 -8.49 22.37
CA ASP A 103 20.01 -9.36 22.62
C ASP A 103 19.12 -9.45 21.38
N VAL A 104 18.77 -8.31 20.77
CA VAL A 104 17.97 -8.26 19.53
C VAL A 104 18.67 -8.99 18.38
N TRP A 105 19.99 -8.89 18.27
CA TRP A 105 20.77 -9.61 17.26
C TRP A 105 20.68 -11.12 17.46
N GLU A 106 20.87 -11.60 18.67
CA GLU A 106 20.78 -13.02 19.05
C GLU A 106 19.35 -13.57 18.84
N GLU A 107 18.33 -12.84 19.30
CA GLU A 107 16.90 -13.16 19.07
C GLU A 107 16.52 -13.21 17.60
N SER A 108 17.18 -12.42 16.75
CA SER A 108 17.02 -12.44 15.30
C SER A 108 17.70 -13.63 14.62
N GLY A 109 18.32 -14.52 15.37
CA GLY A 109 19.07 -15.68 14.86
C GLY A 109 20.34 -15.27 14.11
N ASN A 110 20.92 -14.11 14.46
CA ASN A 110 22.08 -13.49 13.80
C ASN A 110 21.86 -13.21 12.29
N ASP A 111 20.61 -13.02 11.88
CA ASP A 111 20.22 -12.67 10.53
C ASP A 111 20.12 -11.15 10.35
N PRO A 112 20.88 -10.52 9.44
CA PRO A 112 20.90 -9.07 9.25
C PRO A 112 19.52 -8.46 8.93
N THR A 113 18.73 -9.12 8.09
CA THR A 113 17.42 -8.61 7.66
C THR A 113 16.42 -8.62 8.83
N ARG A 114 16.40 -9.70 9.59
CA ARG A 114 15.56 -9.83 10.79
C ARG A 114 15.99 -8.85 11.86
N PHE A 115 17.29 -8.67 12.05
CA PHE A 115 17.85 -7.72 13.01
C PHE A 115 17.46 -6.28 12.70
N ILE A 116 17.63 -5.83 11.44
CA ILE A 116 17.23 -4.48 11.03
C ILE A 116 15.72 -4.29 11.23
N SER A 117 14.91 -5.28 10.85
CA SER A 117 13.46 -5.24 11.08
C SER A 117 13.11 -5.17 12.58
N ALA A 118 13.80 -5.90 13.44
CA ALA A 118 13.61 -5.85 14.88
C ALA A 118 14.06 -4.50 15.46
N LEU A 119 15.19 -3.96 15.00
CA LEU A 119 15.67 -2.63 15.39
C LEU A 119 14.71 -1.50 15.06
N LEU A 120 14.15 -1.50 13.86
CA LEU A 120 13.14 -0.52 13.46
C LEU A 120 11.90 -0.57 14.35
N ARG A 121 11.54 -1.75 14.85
CA ARG A 121 10.44 -1.91 15.83
C ARG A 121 10.79 -1.31 17.19
N VAL A 122 11.99 -1.56 17.68
CA VAL A 122 12.39 -1.16 19.02
C VAL A 122 12.80 0.31 19.11
N CYS A 123 13.43 0.84 18.06
CA CYS A 123 13.86 2.25 18.00
C CYS A 123 12.81 3.19 17.40
N GLY A 124 11.82 2.69 16.67
CA GLY A 124 10.69 3.45 16.18
C GLY A 124 9.70 3.69 17.31
N GLY A 125 10.04 4.62 18.19
CA GLY A 125 9.32 4.89 19.44
C GLY A 125 7.82 5.03 19.23
N ASP A 126 7.09 4.02 19.59
CA ASP A 126 5.65 4.07 19.82
C ASP A 126 5.37 4.90 21.08
N SER A 127 5.21 6.20 20.88
CA SER A 127 4.55 7.05 21.88
C SER A 127 3.03 6.85 21.85
N ARG A 128 2.58 5.59 21.80
CA ARG A 128 1.19 5.17 22.02
C ARG A 128 1.21 3.92 22.87
N GLY A 129 0.57 4.05 24.04
CA GLY A 129 0.57 3.06 25.10
C GLY A 129 0.32 1.62 24.67
N GLU A 130 0.87 0.74 25.46
CA GLU A 130 0.66 -0.70 25.62
C GLU A 130 -0.20 -1.37 24.54
N GLY A 131 0.44 -2.07 23.59
CA GLY A 131 -0.25 -2.94 22.64
C GLY A 131 0.13 -2.83 21.18
N ALA A 132 1.25 -2.19 20.79
CA ALA A 132 1.72 -2.23 19.39
C ALA A 132 2.44 -3.55 19.12
N ALA A 133 1.65 -4.52 18.68
CA ALA A 133 2.11 -5.69 17.96
C ALA A 133 3.11 -5.28 16.86
N THR A 134 4.10 -6.14 16.56
CA THR A 134 4.83 -6.22 15.28
C THR A 134 4.03 -5.59 14.16
N PRO A 135 4.61 -4.88 13.13
CA PRO A 135 3.89 -4.71 11.89
C PRO A 135 3.45 -6.09 11.48
N GLU A 136 2.25 -6.45 11.89
CA GLU A 136 1.67 -7.75 11.59
C GLU A 136 1.76 -7.88 10.08
N ALA A 137 2.41 -8.94 9.64
CA ALA A 137 2.26 -9.38 8.27
C ALA A 137 0.77 -9.24 7.97
N LEU A 138 0.42 -8.49 6.91
CA LEU A 138 -0.97 -8.20 6.54
C LEU A 138 -1.84 -9.39 6.93
N PRO A 139 -2.86 -9.25 7.79
CA PRO A 139 -3.62 -10.40 8.26
C PRO A 139 -4.11 -11.17 7.08
N ILE A 140 -3.85 -12.46 7.10
CA ILE A 140 -4.20 -13.39 6.04
C ILE A 140 -5.43 -14.15 6.51
N VAL A 141 -6.51 -14.04 5.75
CA VAL A 141 -7.70 -14.87 5.91
C VAL A 141 -7.46 -16.15 5.11
N ASP A 142 -7.20 -17.24 5.78
CA ASP A 142 -6.96 -18.57 5.19
C ASP A 142 -8.15 -19.54 5.34
N SER A 143 -9.30 -19.00 5.76
CA SER A 143 -10.62 -19.66 5.75
C SER A 143 -11.45 -19.26 4.53
N ALA A 144 -12.52 -20.00 4.26
CA ALA A 144 -13.47 -19.68 3.21
C ALA A 144 -14.18 -18.35 3.48
N VAL A 145 -14.05 -17.40 2.57
CA VAL A 145 -14.78 -16.12 2.60
C VAL A 145 -16.02 -16.24 1.76
N LYS A 146 -17.16 -16.22 2.43
CA LYS A 146 -18.48 -16.44 1.83
C LYS A 146 -19.20 -15.14 1.53
N LEU A 147 -19.78 -15.04 0.36
CA LEU A 147 -20.52 -13.87 -0.12
C LEU A 147 -21.90 -14.23 -0.57
N LYS A 148 -22.83 -13.30 -0.38
CA LYS A 148 -24.21 -13.36 -0.86
C LYS A 148 -24.48 -12.16 -1.75
N VAL A 149 -24.91 -12.41 -2.98
CA VAL A 149 -25.14 -11.37 -4.00
C VAL A 149 -26.63 -11.05 -4.15
N ILE A 150 -27.45 -12.09 -4.24
CA ILE A 150 -28.90 -12.01 -4.42
C ILE A 150 -29.60 -12.34 -3.09
N GLU A 151 -30.65 -11.63 -2.76
CA GLU A 151 -31.49 -11.92 -1.60
C GLU A 151 -32.14 -13.31 -1.76
N GLY A 152 -32.15 -14.09 -0.68
CA GLY A 152 -32.78 -15.45 -0.68
C GLY A 152 -31.94 -16.54 -1.33
N GLU A 153 -30.83 -16.27 -1.98
CA GLU A 153 -29.91 -17.26 -2.53
C GLU A 153 -28.82 -17.72 -1.54
N ASP A 154 -28.17 -18.85 -1.88
CA ASP A 154 -27.05 -19.38 -1.12
C ASP A 154 -25.80 -18.52 -1.23
N GLU A 155 -24.96 -18.63 -0.22
CA GLU A 155 -23.62 -18.02 -0.22
C GLU A 155 -22.68 -18.79 -1.15
N TRP A 156 -21.71 -18.07 -1.73
CA TRP A 156 -20.63 -18.65 -2.51
C TRP A 156 -19.27 -18.24 -1.94
N THR A 157 -18.27 -19.09 -2.12
CA THR A 157 -16.90 -18.84 -1.61
C THR A 157 -16.08 -18.12 -2.67
N ILE A 158 -15.61 -16.88 -2.34
CA ILE A 158 -14.85 -16.08 -3.30
C ILE A 158 -13.40 -16.55 -3.48
N ASN A 159 -12.81 -17.11 -2.43
CA ASN A 159 -11.41 -17.51 -2.39
C ASN A 159 -11.22 -19.04 -2.50
N GLU A 160 -12.13 -19.73 -3.15
CA GLU A 160 -11.97 -21.13 -3.48
C GLU A 160 -10.82 -21.33 -4.47
N ALA A 161 -9.95 -22.31 -4.22
CA ALA A 161 -8.85 -22.63 -5.11
C ALA A 161 -9.36 -23.13 -6.47
N GLY A 162 -8.70 -22.72 -7.55
CA GLY A 162 -9.13 -23.04 -8.91
C GLY A 162 -10.03 -22.00 -9.57
N HIS A 163 -10.72 -21.15 -8.80
CA HIS A 163 -11.52 -20.05 -9.33
C HIS A 163 -10.80 -18.70 -9.20
N ASN A 164 -11.07 -17.77 -10.13
CA ASN A 164 -10.56 -16.43 -10.04
C ASN A 164 -11.43 -15.60 -9.07
N SER A 165 -10.84 -14.94 -8.10
CA SER A 165 -11.56 -14.09 -7.14
C SER A 165 -11.91 -12.69 -7.71
N LEU A 166 -11.84 -12.49 -9.02
CA LEU A 166 -12.24 -11.27 -9.71
C LEU A 166 -13.77 -11.13 -9.67
N VAL A 167 -14.25 -9.96 -9.30
CA VAL A 167 -15.67 -9.56 -9.38
C VAL A 167 -15.78 -8.35 -10.29
N VAL A 168 -16.76 -8.36 -11.19
CA VAL A 168 -17.12 -7.20 -12.02
C VAL A 168 -18.57 -6.81 -11.76
N ILE A 169 -18.82 -5.52 -11.59
CA ILE A 169 -20.14 -4.97 -11.32
C ILE A 169 -20.43 -3.86 -12.33
N SER A 170 -21.52 -3.94 -13.08
CA SER A 170 -21.96 -2.87 -13.95
C SER A 170 -23.37 -2.40 -13.68
N GLY A 171 -23.64 -1.13 -13.99
CA GLY A 171 -24.98 -0.57 -13.87
C GLY A 171 -24.99 0.94 -13.98
N LYS A 172 -26.03 1.47 -14.61
CA LYS A 172 -26.28 2.90 -14.72
C LYS A 172 -26.43 3.57 -13.35
N PRO A 173 -26.24 4.89 -13.24
CA PRO A 173 -26.51 5.62 -12.00
C PRO A 173 -27.91 5.31 -11.45
N GLY A 174 -28.01 5.09 -10.14
CA GLY A 174 -29.27 4.83 -9.45
C GLY A 174 -29.81 3.39 -9.55
N THR A 175 -29.11 2.46 -10.22
CA THR A 175 -29.55 1.04 -10.34
C THR A 175 -29.25 0.18 -9.12
N GLY A 176 -28.36 0.63 -8.20
CA GLY A 176 -27.96 -0.12 -7.00
C GLY A 176 -26.52 -0.65 -7.02
N LYS A 177 -25.75 -0.38 -8.07
CA LYS A 177 -24.34 -0.81 -8.23
C LYS A 177 -23.48 -0.56 -7.00
N SER A 178 -23.40 0.70 -6.55
CA SER A 178 -22.57 1.08 -5.40
C SER A 178 -23.07 0.48 -4.08
N GLN A 179 -24.38 0.33 -3.92
CA GLN A 179 -24.97 -0.27 -2.73
C GLN A 179 -24.62 -1.77 -2.63
N LEU A 180 -24.62 -2.48 -3.76
CA LEU A 180 -24.15 -3.87 -3.79
C LEU A 180 -22.65 -3.97 -3.55
N ALA A 181 -21.86 -3.11 -4.20
CA ALA A 181 -20.41 -3.09 -4.00
C ALA A 181 -20.04 -2.90 -2.52
N LEU A 182 -20.64 -1.93 -1.85
CA LEU A 182 -20.45 -1.69 -0.42
C LEU A 182 -20.88 -2.89 0.44
N ASP A 183 -22.01 -3.55 0.09
CA ASP A 183 -22.47 -4.72 0.83
C ASP A 183 -21.49 -5.89 0.71
N LEU A 184 -21.01 -6.20 -0.50
CA LEU A 184 -20.03 -7.26 -0.73
C LEU A 184 -18.70 -6.99 -0.01
N LEU A 185 -18.20 -5.74 -0.08
CA LEU A 185 -16.98 -5.34 0.63
C LEU A 185 -17.14 -5.40 2.15
N ALA A 186 -18.31 -5.05 2.68
CA ALA A 186 -18.61 -5.19 4.09
C ALA A 186 -18.70 -6.66 4.53
N GLN A 187 -19.24 -7.56 3.69
CA GLN A 187 -19.24 -8.99 3.95
C GLN A 187 -17.83 -9.56 4.05
N VAL A 188 -16.93 -9.14 3.14
CA VAL A 188 -15.49 -9.50 3.15
C VAL A 188 -14.82 -8.99 4.43
N ALA A 189 -15.07 -7.74 4.79
CA ALA A 189 -14.44 -7.12 5.98
C ALA A 189 -14.87 -7.79 7.28
N ARG A 190 -16.15 -8.18 7.42
CA ARG A 190 -16.64 -8.95 8.58
C ARG A 190 -15.96 -10.30 8.76
N GLN A 191 -15.45 -10.88 7.68
CA GLN A 191 -14.71 -12.14 7.70
C GLN A 191 -13.20 -11.95 7.82
N GLY A 192 -12.75 -10.73 8.14
CA GLY A 192 -11.38 -10.39 8.51
C GLY A 192 -10.48 -9.95 7.36
N ALA A 193 -10.93 -9.98 6.10
CA ALA A 193 -10.15 -9.48 4.99
C ALA A 193 -10.29 -7.94 4.87
N ARG A 194 -9.20 -7.29 4.48
CA ARG A 194 -9.16 -5.83 4.29
C ARG A 194 -9.68 -5.42 2.92
N VAL A 195 -9.95 -4.12 2.80
CA VAL A 195 -10.45 -3.50 1.58
C VAL A 195 -9.64 -2.26 1.26
N ALA A 196 -9.19 -2.10 0.01
CA ALA A 196 -8.72 -0.84 -0.54
C ALA A 196 -9.73 -0.37 -1.59
N PHE A 197 -10.49 0.67 -1.24
CA PHE A 197 -11.52 1.26 -2.10
C PHE A 197 -10.95 2.48 -2.81
N PHE A 198 -10.83 2.42 -4.12
CA PHE A 198 -10.44 3.55 -4.97
C PHE A 198 -11.72 4.28 -5.41
N ASP A 199 -12.06 5.33 -4.69
CA ASP A 199 -13.31 6.11 -4.87
C ASP A 199 -13.10 7.24 -5.87
N LEU A 200 -13.27 6.95 -7.15
CA LEU A 200 -13.02 7.91 -8.24
C LEU A 200 -14.12 8.99 -8.36
N LYS A 201 -15.29 8.74 -7.77
CA LYS A 201 -16.42 9.69 -7.77
C LYS A 201 -16.61 10.45 -6.48
N GLY A 202 -16.08 9.98 -5.35
CA GLY A 202 -16.39 10.48 -4.03
C GLY A 202 -17.76 10.00 -3.52
N GLU A 203 -18.16 8.76 -3.85
CA GLU A 203 -19.42 8.17 -3.37
C GLU A 203 -19.42 7.95 -1.85
N LEU A 204 -18.24 7.79 -1.26
CA LEU A 204 -18.04 7.67 0.18
C LEU A 204 -17.61 8.98 0.85
N GLU A 205 -17.88 10.11 0.22
CA GLU A 205 -17.65 11.41 0.85
C GLU A 205 -18.61 11.66 2.02
N ASP A 206 -18.16 12.44 3.00
CA ASP A 206 -19.00 12.94 4.08
C ASP A 206 -19.78 14.15 3.58
N ASP A 207 -20.90 13.91 2.91
CA ASP A 207 -21.81 14.97 2.44
C ASP A 207 -22.89 15.26 3.49
N PRO A 208 -22.82 16.42 4.19
CA PRO A 208 -23.85 16.81 5.16
C PRO A 208 -25.23 17.02 4.56
N SER A 209 -25.30 17.30 3.25
CA SER A 209 -26.57 17.53 2.55
C SER A 209 -27.33 16.24 2.24
N ASN A 210 -26.64 15.06 2.30
CA ASN A 210 -27.22 13.75 2.06
C ASN A 210 -27.10 12.84 3.31
N PRO A 211 -28.06 12.90 4.24
CA PRO A 211 -28.02 12.14 5.50
C PRO A 211 -27.92 10.63 5.31
N GLN A 212 -28.60 10.07 4.30
CA GLN A 212 -28.60 8.64 4.03
C GLN A 212 -27.23 8.14 3.53
N GLN A 213 -26.59 8.91 2.65
CA GLN A 213 -25.22 8.60 2.18
C GLN A 213 -24.22 8.70 3.34
N ARG A 214 -24.36 9.71 4.17
CA ARG A 214 -23.53 9.92 5.36
C ARG A 214 -23.66 8.77 6.36
N GLU A 215 -24.87 8.29 6.62
CA GLU A 215 -25.09 7.13 7.48
C GLU A 215 -24.48 5.85 6.89
N SER A 216 -24.71 5.58 5.59
CA SER A 216 -24.12 4.45 4.88
C SER A 216 -22.60 4.50 4.94
N ARG A 217 -21.99 5.65 4.74
CA ARG A 217 -20.53 5.85 4.85
C ARG A 217 -20.01 5.52 6.26
N ARG A 218 -20.63 6.08 7.30
CA ARG A 218 -20.26 5.80 8.69
C ARG A 218 -20.31 4.30 8.98
N LYS A 219 -21.43 3.67 8.64
CA LYS A 219 -21.63 2.24 8.82
C LYS A 219 -20.59 1.41 8.07
N PHE A 220 -20.23 1.79 6.83
CA PHE A 220 -19.20 1.12 6.06
C PHE A 220 -17.83 1.26 6.72
N ILE A 221 -17.45 2.46 7.18
CA ILE A 221 -16.20 2.72 7.91
C ILE A 221 -16.17 1.92 9.21
N ASP A 222 -17.27 1.87 9.96
CA ASP A 222 -17.36 1.12 11.22
C ASP A 222 -17.14 -0.38 11.03
N ILE A 223 -17.65 -0.94 9.93
CA ILE A 223 -17.48 -2.36 9.60
C ILE A 223 -16.06 -2.64 9.10
N THR A 224 -15.59 -1.85 8.16
CA THR A 224 -14.31 -2.09 7.48
C THR A 224 -13.11 -1.59 8.27
N LYS A 225 -13.34 -0.71 9.27
CA LYS A 225 -12.30 0.07 9.96
C LYS A 225 -11.39 0.82 8.98
N ALA A 226 -11.95 1.24 7.86
CA ALA A 226 -11.20 1.88 6.79
C ALA A 226 -10.75 3.29 7.19
N ARG A 227 -9.47 3.57 6.89
CA ARG A 227 -8.92 4.92 6.95
C ARG A 227 -9.21 5.63 5.63
N SER A 228 -9.86 6.78 5.68
CA SER A 228 -10.12 7.62 4.52
C SER A 228 -8.95 8.56 4.24
N VAL A 229 -8.48 8.58 2.99
CA VAL A 229 -7.40 9.45 2.51
C VAL A 229 -7.93 10.26 1.34
N ARG A 230 -8.02 11.58 1.49
CA ARG A 230 -8.27 12.51 0.39
C ARG A 230 -6.95 12.80 -0.30
N LEU A 231 -6.80 12.31 -1.52
CA LEU A 231 -5.50 12.23 -2.17
C LEU A 231 -4.83 13.60 -2.34
N ILE A 232 -5.55 14.63 -2.80
CA ILE A 232 -4.98 15.98 -2.98
C ILE A 232 -4.66 16.66 -1.65
N GLN A 233 -5.48 16.45 -0.61
CA GLN A 233 -5.27 17.13 0.69
C GLN A 233 -4.14 16.53 1.51
N HIS A 234 -3.99 15.21 1.46
CA HIS A 234 -3.10 14.50 2.38
C HIS A 234 -1.89 13.89 1.68
N GLY A 235 -1.97 13.64 0.36
CA GLY A 235 -1.02 12.81 -0.35
C GLY A 235 -1.04 11.35 0.13
N LEU A 236 -0.30 10.51 -0.55
CA LEU A 236 -0.07 9.13 -0.10
C LEU A 236 1.33 9.01 0.50
N PRO A 237 1.48 8.32 1.64
CA PRO A 237 2.78 8.18 2.30
C PRO A 237 3.67 7.13 1.63
N ILE A 238 3.46 6.86 0.35
CA ILE A 238 4.22 5.89 -0.45
C ILE A 238 4.94 6.58 -1.60
N ASN A 239 6.09 6.05 -1.98
CA ASN A 239 6.77 6.40 -3.22
C ASN A 239 6.58 5.28 -4.24
N PRO A 240 5.81 5.48 -5.33
CA PRO A 240 5.56 4.45 -6.32
C PRO A 240 6.75 4.18 -7.26
N LEU A 241 7.77 5.04 -7.26
CA LEU A 241 8.97 4.85 -8.05
C LEU A 241 9.99 4.02 -7.28
N ILE A 242 10.54 2.98 -7.90
CA ILE A 242 11.37 1.98 -7.25
C ILE A 242 12.73 1.94 -7.94
N HIS A 243 13.80 2.19 -7.19
CA HIS A 243 15.15 1.95 -7.69
C HIS A 243 15.55 0.48 -7.49
N GLU A 244 16.03 -0.14 -8.54
CA GLU A 244 16.56 -1.50 -8.52
C GLU A 244 18.10 -1.47 -8.58
N SER A 245 18.75 -2.16 -7.64
CA SER A 245 20.22 -2.16 -7.54
C SER A 245 20.93 -2.78 -8.77
N ASN A 246 20.24 -3.65 -9.50
CA ASN A 246 20.76 -4.21 -10.74
C ASN A 246 20.46 -3.24 -11.90
N PRO A 247 21.48 -2.73 -12.62
CA PRO A 247 21.28 -1.75 -13.68
C PRO A 247 20.31 -2.18 -14.79
N THR A 248 20.36 -3.46 -15.18
CA THR A 248 19.48 -4.00 -16.23
C THR A 248 18.04 -4.08 -15.74
N VAL A 249 17.82 -4.45 -14.47
CA VAL A 249 16.49 -4.49 -13.86
C VAL A 249 15.96 -3.08 -13.67
N ASN A 250 16.82 -2.14 -13.24
CA ASN A 250 16.46 -0.73 -13.09
C ASN A 250 16.09 -0.09 -14.43
N ALA A 251 16.84 -0.36 -15.51
CA ALA A 251 16.48 0.09 -16.84
C ALA A 251 15.11 -0.47 -17.28
N LYS A 252 14.86 -1.76 -17.07
CA LYS A 252 13.55 -2.37 -17.35
C LYS A 252 12.43 -1.71 -16.57
N GLU A 253 12.66 -1.39 -15.30
CA GLU A 253 11.69 -0.69 -14.47
C GLU A 253 11.42 0.73 -14.97
N ALA A 254 12.46 1.47 -15.32
CA ALA A 254 12.35 2.82 -15.88
C ALA A 254 11.49 2.84 -17.15
N TYR A 255 11.74 1.92 -18.08
CA TYR A 255 10.91 1.79 -19.29
C TYR A 255 9.47 1.38 -18.97
N ALA A 256 9.26 0.47 -18.03
CA ALA A 256 7.91 0.03 -17.65
C ALA A 256 7.11 1.20 -17.04
N VAL A 257 7.72 1.98 -16.15
CA VAL A 257 7.10 3.17 -15.55
C VAL A 257 6.83 4.24 -16.60
N ALA A 258 7.79 4.54 -17.47
CA ALA A 258 7.61 5.54 -18.54
C ALA A 258 6.49 5.14 -19.51
N SER A 259 6.43 3.88 -19.94
CA SER A 259 5.36 3.33 -20.80
C SER A 259 3.99 3.37 -20.10
N MET A 260 3.95 3.08 -18.80
CA MET A 260 2.72 3.20 -18.01
C MET A 260 2.26 4.66 -17.95
N ILE A 261 3.15 5.59 -17.62
CA ILE A 261 2.83 7.03 -17.60
C ILE A 261 2.28 7.48 -18.96
N ARG A 262 2.92 7.09 -20.07
CA ARG A 262 2.44 7.39 -21.41
C ARG A 262 1.07 6.78 -21.71
N ALA A 263 0.77 5.57 -21.20
CA ALA A 263 -0.52 4.94 -21.43
C ALA A 263 -1.67 5.74 -20.81
N PHE A 264 -1.42 6.36 -19.66
CA PHE A 264 -2.40 7.17 -18.93
C PHE A 264 -2.32 8.68 -19.22
N ALA A 265 -1.30 9.12 -19.95
CA ALA A 265 -1.11 10.49 -20.43
C ALA A 265 -0.93 10.48 -21.96
N PRO A 266 -2.02 10.37 -22.74
CA PRO A 266 -1.96 10.13 -24.19
C PRO A 266 -1.30 11.27 -24.98
N GLN A 267 -1.14 12.45 -24.40
CA GLN A 267 -0.40 13.58 -24.95
C GLN A 267 1.13 13.37 -24.98
N LEU A 268 1.66 12.33 -24.27
CA LEU A 268 3.08 12.01 -24.32
C LEU A 268 3.44 11.22 -25.58
N GLY A 269 4.41 11.73 -26.36
CA GLY A 269 4.99 11.03 -27.49
C GLY A 269 6.13 10.08 -27.09
N ALA A 270 6.67 9.34 -28.07
CA ALA A 270 7.76 8.40 -27.82
C ALA A 270 9.06 9.07 -27.31
N LYS A 271 9.33 10.31 -27.74
CA LYS A 271 10.52 11.06 -27.27
C LYS A 271 10.40 11.44 -25.80
N GLN A 272 9.20 11.84 -25.36
CA GLN A 272 8.94 12.18 -23.96
C GLN A 272 8.97 10.93 -23.06
N GLU A 273 8.43 9.80 -23.54
CA GLU A 273 8.53 8.51 -22.86
C GLU A 273 10.01 8.13 -22.64
N GLN A 274 10.84 8.26 -23.69
CA GLN A 274 12.28 7.98 -23.60
C GLN A 274 12.96 8.92 -22.59
N ALA A 275 12.65 10.22 -22.63
CA ALA A 275 13.23 11.20 -21.70
C ALA A 275 12.90 10.87 -20.23
N ILE A 276 11.65 10.43 -19.96
CA ILE A 276 11.26 9.95 -18.61
C ILE A 276 12.08 8.72 -18.21
N ALA A 277 12.23 7.74 -19.11
CA ALA A 277 12.97 6.52 -18.82
C ALA A 277 14.47 6.80 -18.57
N ASP A 278 15.08 7.67 -19.37
CA ASP A 278 16.48 8.03 -19.24
C ASP A 278 16.73 8.81 -17.92
N SER A 279 15.90 9.80 -17.62
CA SER A 279 16.01 10.57 -16.38
C SER A 279 15.81 9.67 -15.14
N TYR A 280 14.87 8.73 -15.20
CA TYR A 280 14.65 7.77 -14.13
C TYR A 280 15.88 6.92 -13.82
N GLN A 281 16.60 6.46 -14.86
CA GLN A 281 17.78 5.60 -14.72
C GLN A 281 18.96 6.31 -14.07
N HIS A 282 19.06 7.64 -14.19
CA HIS A 282 20.12 8.44 -13.58
C HIS A 282 19.93 8.67 -12.07
N LEU A 283 18.75 8.35 -11.52
CA LEU A 283 18.42 8.63 -10.13
C LEU A 283 18.70 7.40 -9.24
N ASP A 284 19.51 7.57 -8.20
CA ASP A 284 19.76 6.54 -7.18
C ASP A 284 18.53 6.29 -6.27
N ALA A 285 17.72 7.31 -6.09
CA ALA A 285 16.51 7.28 -5.28
C ALA A 285 15.38 8.05 -5.99
N PRO A 286 14.77 7.46 -7.05
CA PRO A 286 13.77 8.14 -7.84
C PRO A 286 12.49 8.43 -7.03
N ASP A 287 12.03 9.66 -7.14
CA ASP A 287 10.68 10.11 -6.76
C ASP A 287 10.23 11.16 -7.79
N PHE A 288 8.98 11.60 -7.72
CA PHE A 288 8.48 12.55 -8.72
C PHE A 288 9.15 13.92 -8.65
N GLN A 289 9.61 14.34 -7.47
CA GLN A 289 10.35 15.58 -7.31
C GLN A 289 11.74 15.51 -7.96
N SER A 290 12.50 14.45 -7.70
CA SER A 290 13.82 14.24 -8.28
C SER A 290 13.72 13.99 -9.79
N LEU A 291 12.70 13.26 -10.25
CA LEU A 291 12.46 13.01 -11.68
C LEU A 291 12.10 14.30 -12.44
N ALA A 292 11.27 15.16 -11.86
CA ALA A 292 10.98 16.48 -12.45
C ALA A 292 12.24 17.34 -12.55
N THR A 293 13.08 17.33 -11.53
CA THR A 293 14.34 18.09 -11.49
C THR A 293 15.34 17.59 -12.54
N GLU A 294 15.50 16.25 -12.67
CA GLU A 294 16.38 15.63 -13.66
C GLU A 294 15.94 15.92 -15.10
N LEU A 295 14.62 15.81 -15.37
CA LEU A 295 14.05 16.20 -16.66
C LEU A 295 14.31 17.67 -17.00
N GLU A 296 14.17 18.58 -16.05
CA GLU A 296 14.41 20.02 -16.26
C GLU A 296 15.89 20.30 -16.52
N GLN A 297 16.81 19.68 -15.80
CA GLN A 297 18.25 19.77 -16.02
C GLN A 297 18.66 19.18 -17.37
N GLY A 298 18.00 18.10 -17.82
CA GLY A 298 18.16 17.53 -19.16
C GLY A 298 17.57 18.38 -20.29
N GLY A 299 17.00 19.54 -19.96
CA GLY A 299 16.45 20.50 -20.94
C GLY A 299 15.02 20.18 -21.41
N ALA A 300 14.31 19.26 -20.76
CA ALA A 300 12.90 19.00 -21.02
C ALA A 300 12.06 20.27 -20.75
N LYS A 301 11.16 20.59 -21.65
CA LYS A 301 10.25 21.75 -21.57
C LYS A 301 8.83 21.39 -21.98
N GLY A 302 8.58 20.12 -22.23
CA GLY A 302 7.35 19.61 -22.79
C GLY A 302 6.35 19.09 -21.76
N VAL A 303 5.44 18.28 -22.25
CA VAL A 303 4.34 17.68 -21.46
C VAL A 303 4.88 16.77 -20.37
N GLU A 304 6.01 16.09 -20.62
CA GLU A 304 6.66 15.20 -19.66
C GLU A 304 7.03 15.93 -18.36
N LEU A 305 7.67 17.10 -18.47
CA LEU A 305 8.02 17.92 -17.30
C LEU A 305 6.76 18.50 -16.63
N ALA A 306 5.82 19.01 -17.42
CA ALA A 306 4.58 19.56 -16.90
C ALA A 306 3.77 18.52 -16.11
N LEU A 307 3.73 17.27 -16.55
CA LEU A 307 3.05 16.19 -15.86
C LEU A 307 3.74 15.82 -14.55
N MET A 308 5.08 15.70 -14.55
CA MET A 308 5.82 15.42 -13.31
C MET A 308 5.64 16.54 -12.29
N LYS A 309 5.77 17.81 -12.71
CA LYS A 309 5.50 18.97 -11.84
C LYS A 309 4.07 18.95 -11.31
N LYS A 310 3.07 18.62 -12.12
CA LYS A 310 1.68 18.49 -11.67
C LYS A 310 1.52 17.46 -10.55
N ILE A 311 2.15 16.28 -10.65
CA ILE A 311 2.11 15.25 -9.61
C ILE A 311 2.74 15.76 -8.30
N VAL A 312 3.85 16.50 -8.43
CA VAL A 312 4.56 17.13 -7.30
C VAL A 312 3.71 18.23 -6.66
N ASP A 313 3.20 19.16 -7.45
CA ASP A 313 2.42 20.32 -6.98
C ASP A 313 1.12 19.89 -6.27
N LEU A 314 0.51 18.80 -6.74
CA LEU A 314 -0.64 18.18 -6.09
C LEU A 314 -0.26 17.32 -4.88
N ASN A 315 1.04 17.16 -4.57
CA ASN A 315 1.56 16.37 -3.45
C ASN A 315 0.99 14.94 -3.39
N LEU A 316 0.87 14.27 -4.53
CA LEU A 316 0.16 13.00 -4.60
C LEU A 316 0.90 11.85 -3.89
N PHE A 317 2.24 11.88 -3.90
CA PHE A 317 3.08 10.80 -3.39
C PHE A 317 4.24 11.34 -2.54
N ALA A 318 4.67 10.53 -1.59
CA ALA A 318 5.83 10.85 -0.77
C ALA A 318 7.12 10.84 -1.60
N THR A 319 8.11 11.61 -1.14
CA THR A 319 9.49 11.52 -1.66
C THR A 319 10.12 10.17 -1.32
N ALA A 320 11.23 9.84 -1.98
CA ALA A 320 11.97 8.60 -1.73
C ALA A 320 12.41 8.43 -0.26
N LYS A 321 12.65 9.54 0.45
CA LYS A 321 13.03 9.54 1.88
C LYS A 321 11.85 9.38 2.83
N ALA A 322 10.67 9.84 2.43
CA ALA A 322 9.46 9.88 3.27
C ALA A 322 8.49 8.73 2.97
N GLY A 323 8.73 7.95 1.91
CA GLY A 323 7.88 6.82 1.55
C GLY A 323 7.97 5.68 2.55
N ILE A 324 6.80 5.16 2.97
CA ILE A 324 6.69 4.01 3.85
C ILE A 324 6.54 2.70 3.06
N PRO A 325 6.86 1.54 3.65
CA PRO A 325 6.64 0.23 3.04
C PRO A 325 5.16 -0.04 2.70
N ALA A 326 4.92 -0.82 1.65
CA ALA A 326 3.56 -1.18 1.23
C ALA A 326 2.79 -1.92 2.32
N GLU A 327 3.46 -2.79 3.05
CA GLU A 327 2.88 -3.57 4.15
C GLU A 327 2.41 -2.66 5.30
N GLU A 328 3.17 -1.62 5.61
CA GLU A 328 2.80 -0.63 6.61
C GLU A 328 1.63 0.22 6.14
N TRP A 329 1.63 0.66 4.89
CA TRP A 329 0.54 1.45 4.32
C TRP A 329 -0.78 0.67 4.31
N LEU A 330 -0.74 -0.62 3.99
CA LEU A 330 -1.89 -1.52 3.92
C LEU A 330 -2.23 -2.19 5.26
N ASN A 331 -1.71 -1.73 6.38
CA ASN A 331 -1.99 -2.30 7.70
C ASN A 331 -3.46 -2.14 8.14
N SER A 332 -4.27 -1.33 7.43
CA SER A 332 -5.70 -1.13 7.62
C SER A 332 -6.44 -1.14 6.29
N SER A 333 -7.76 -1.30 6.31
CA SER A 333 -8.58 -0.99 5.12
C SER A 333 -8.44 0.49 4.76
N LEU A 334 -8.57 0.82 3.47
CA LEU A 334 -8.37 2.15 2.93
C LEU A 334 -9.55 2.58 2.06
N ILE A 335 -9.93 3.85 2.14
CA ILE A 335 -10.74 4.55 1.17
C ILE A 335 -9.87 5.66 0.60
N ILE A 336 -9.52 5.57 -0.68
CA ILE A 336 -8.70 6.58 -1.37
C ILE A 336 -9.64 7.41 -2.21
N ASP A 337 -9.86 8.65 -1.79
CA ASP A 337 -10.83 9.57 -2.37
C ASP A 337 -10.16 10.46 -3.43
N PHE A 338 -10.68 10.39 -4.65
CA PHE A 338 -10.23 11.15 -5.83
C PHE A 338 -11.18 12.28 -6.22
N LYS A 339 -12.21 12.60 -5.45
CA LYS A 339 -13.24 13.58 -5.82
C LYS A 339 -12.67 14.94 -6.18
N GLU A 340 -11.69 15.43 -5.43
CA GLU A 340 -11.10 16.76 -5.62
C GLU A 340 -10.39 16.96 -6.98
N PHE A 341 -10.10 15.87 -7.71
CA PHE A 341 -9.62 15.95 -9.10
C PHE A 341 -10.70 16.41 -10.09
N GLY A 342 -11.96 16.47 -9.66
CA GLY A 342 -13.06 16.86 -10.53
C GLY A 342 -13.13 16.02 -11.81
N ASN A 343 -13.03 16.67 -12.99
CA ASN A 343 -13.07 16.02 -14.30
C ASN A 343 -11.69 15.62 -14.84
N ASP A 344 -10.64 15.72 -14.05
CA ASP A 344 -9.28 15.33 -14.47
C ASP A 344 -9.10 13.80 -14.41
N ASN A 345 -9.80 13.13 -15.32
CA ASN A 345 -9.84 11.66 -15.35
C ASN A 345 -8.50 11.04 -15.71
N ASP A 346 -7.64 11.74 -16.46
CA ASP A 346 -6.31 11.24 -16.83
C ASP A 346 -5.39 11.18 -15.61
N THR A 347 -5.38 12.22 -14.77
CA THR A 347 -4.58 12.23 -13.54
C THR A 347 -5.11 11.23 -12.51
N LYS A 348 -6.45 11.10 -12.37
CA LYS A 348 -7.06 10.04 -11.53
C LYS A 348 -6.57 8.66 -11.96
N ALA A 349 -6.73 8.35 -13.24
CA ALA A 349 -6.36 7.04 -13.78
C ALA A 349 -4.85 6.76 -13.64
N LEU A 350 -4.00 7.76 -13.88
CA LEU A 350 -2.55 7.65 -13.69
C LEU A 350 -2.21 7.38 -12.22
N ALA A 351 -2.80 8.12 -11.28
CA ALA A 351 -2.55 7.92 -9.86
C ALA A 351 -2.96 6.51 -9.40
N VAL A 352 -4.14 6.02 -9.81
CA VAL A 352 -4.55 4.63 -9.53
C VAL A 352 -3.57 3.63 -10.12
N ALA A 353 -3.14 3.82 -11.37
CA ALA A 353 -2.19 2.93 -12.03
C ALA A 353 -0.84 2.89 -11.30
N LEU A 354 -0.31 4.04 -10.87
CA LEU A 354 0.92 4.13 -10.08
C LEU A 354 0.81 3.40 -8.74
N ILE A 355 -0.31 3.56 -8.04
CA ILE A 355 -0.58 2.87 -6.79
C ILE A 355 -0.64 1.35 -7.01
N LEU A 356 -1.42 0.89 -7.99
CA LEU A 356 -1.56 -0.53 -8.29
C LEU A 356 -0.23 -1.15 -8.74
N ASN A 357 0.56 -0.45 -9.56
CA ASN A 357 1.90 -0.90 -9.94
C ASN A 357 2.82 -1.05 -8.74
N PHE A 358 2.82 -0.05 -7.84
CA PHE A 358 3.58 -0.12 -6.58
C PHE A 358 3.19 -1.36 -5.76
N LEU A 359 1.89 -1.62 -5.59
CA LEU A 359 1.40 -2.78 -4.86
C LEU A 359 1.82 -4.10 -5.52
N ILE A 360 1.69 -4.22 -6.83
CA ILE A 360 2.14 -5.40 -7.57
C ILE A 360 3.63 -5.65 -7.34
N LYS A 361 4.46 -4.63 -7.51
CA LYS A 361 5.91 -4.76 -7.40
C LYS A 361 6.37 -5.15 -5.99
N ARG A 362 5.71 -4.66 -4.97
CA ARG A 362 6.07 -4.89 -3.57
C ARG A 362 5.43 -6.15 -2.97
N LEU A 363 4.25 -6.54 -3.43
CA LEU A 363 3.42 -7.56 -2.78
C LEU A 363 3.19 -8.82 -3.63
N ASN A 364 3.88 -9.01 -4.75
CA ASN A 364 3.70 -10.10 -5.71
C ASN A 364 4.20 -11.49 -5.22
N LYS A 365 4.17 -11.73 -3.92
CA LYS A 365 4.54 -13.04 -3.35
C LYS A 365 3.34 -13.98 -3.38
N ASN A 366 3.48 -15.11 -4.06
CA ASN A 366 2.45 -16.15 -4.08
C ASN A 366 2.21 -16.72 -2.69
N LEU A 367 0.94 -16.86 -2.34
CA LEU A 367 0.48 -17.53 -1.13
C LEU A 367 0.10 -18.97 -1.43
N SER A 368 0.50 -19.89 -0.56
CA SER A 368 0.17 -21.29 -0.72
C SER A 368 -1.31 -21.55 -0.41
N VAL A 369 -1.97 -22.32 -1.28
CA VAL A 369 -3.33 -22.82 -1.06
C VAL A 369 -3.36 -23.76 0.16
N LYS A 370 -4.35 -23.60 1.02
CA LYS A 370 -4.57 -24.43 2.20
C LYS A 370 -5.99 -25.02 2.17
N GLY A 371 -6.12 -26.35 2.22
CA GLY A 371 -7.43 -27.00 2.28
C GLY A 371 -8.40 -26.59 1.15
N GLY A 372 -7.90 -26.33 -0.06
CA GLY A 372 -8.75 -25.88 -1.17
C GLY A 372 -9.09 -24.38 -1.12
N ILE A 373 -8.53 -23.61 -0.18
CA ILE A 373 -8.77 -22.17 -0.03
C ILE A 373 -7.49 -21.40 -0.40
N GLN A 374 -7.63 -20.39 -1.25
CA GLN A 374 -6.59 -19.41 -1.54
C GLN A 374 -6.61 -18.34 -0.46
N PRO A 375 -5.51 -18.10 0.27
CA PRO A 375 -5.47 -17.08 1.30
C PRO A 375 -5.73 -15.68 0.74
N LEU A 376 -6.46 -14.87 1.50
CA LEU A 376 -6.89 -13.52 1.14
C LEU A 376 -6.32 -12.50 2.11
N LYS A 377 -5.70 -11.43 1.61
CA LYS A 377 -5.18 -10.32 2.41
C LYS A 377 -6.10 -9.09 2.32
N MET A 378 -6.40 -8.67 1.08
CA MET A 378 -7.13 -7.42 0.84
C MET A 378 -7.81 -7.47 -0.53
N ILE A 379 -9.03 -6.99 -0.61
CA ILE A 379 -9.71 -6.73 -1.89
C ILE A 379 -9.28 -5.36 -2.41
N LEU A 380 -8.83 -5.30 -3.66
CA LEU A 380 -8.57 -4.05 -4.38
C LEU A 380 -9.82 -3.71 -5.21
N PHE A 381 -10.64 -2.79 -4.74
CA PHE A 381 -11.86 -2.38 -5.43
C PHE A 381 -11.66 -1.05 -6.14
N VAL A 382 -11.92 -1.02 -7.44
CA VAL A 382 -11.86 0.20 -8.26
C VAL A 382 -13.26 0.53 -8.75
N ASP A 383 -13.80 1.64 -8.24
CA ASP A 383 -15.03 2.20 -8.80
C ASP A 383 -14.72 2.97 -10.09
N GLU A 384 -15.68 3.08 -10.98
CA GLU A 384 -15.55 3.72 -12.30
C GLU A 384 -14.35 3.19 -13.14
N ALA A 385 -14.18 1.87 -13.15
CA ALA A 385 -13.06 1.21 -13.84
C ALA A 385 -12.97 1.55 -15.35
N HIS A 386 -14.06 2.00 -15.97
CA HIS A 386 -14.06 2.47 -17.37
C HIS A 386 -13.06 3.63 -17.62
N LEU A 387 -12.64 4.37 -16.59
CA LEU A 387 -11.60 5.39 -16.71
C LEU A 387 -10.20 4.80 -16.94
N LEU A 388 -9.98 3.57 -16.48
CA LEU A 388 -8.70 2.86 -16.60
C LEU A 388 -8.69 1.83 -17.74
N LEU A 389 -9.77 1.10 -17.92
CA LEU A 389 -9.86 -0.04 -18.85
C LEU A 389 -9.47 0.28 -20.29
N PRO A 390 -9.84 1.43 -20.91
CA PRO A 390 -9.41 1.78 -22.26
C PRO A 390 -7.89 1.97 -22.41
N LYS A 391 -7.18 2.26 -21.31
CA LYS A 391 -5.73 2.49 -21.26
C LYS A 391 -4.97 1.21 -20.92
N GLU A 392 -5.67 0.19 -20.47
CA GLU A 392 -5.14 -1.10 -20.00
C GLU A 392 -4.42 -1.88 -21.10
N THR A 393 -4.89 -1.82 -22.33
CA THR A 393 -4.29 -2.52 -23.48
C THR A 393 -2.83 -2.15 -23.73
N LYS A 394 -2.39 -0.99 -23.23
CA LYS A 394 -1.00 -0.54 -23.31
C LYS A 394 -0.20 -0.89 -22.06
N ALA A 395 -0.82 -0.79 -20.89
CA ALA A 395 -0.14 -0.96 -19.60
C ALA A 395 -0.12 -2.40 -19.08
N GLY A 396 -1.13 -3.22 -19.41
CA GLY A 396 -1.24 -4.63 -18.97
C GLY A 396 -1.37 -4.84 -17.45
N LEU A 397 -1.62 -3.75 -16.71
CA LEU A 397 -1.59 -3.70 -15.25
C LEU A 397 -2.79 -4.40 -14.62
N LEU A 398 -4.01 -3.99 -15.02
CA LEU A 398 -5.26 -4.57 -14.50
C LEU A 398 -5.40 -6.03 -14.96
N GLY A 399 -5.02 -6.33 -16.21
CA GLY A 399 -5.00 -7.70 -16.72
C GLY A 399 -4.05 -8.62 -15.95
N SER A 400 -2.91 -8.10 -15.50
CA SER A 400 -1.99 -8.83 -14.63
C SER A 400 -2.59 -9.06 -13.23
N LEU A 401 -3.21 -8.04 -12.63
CA LEU A 401 -3.92 -8.16 -11.35
C LEU A 401 -5.11 -9.12 -11.46
N ALA A 402 -5.91 -9.02 -12.52
CA ALA A 402 -7.06 -9.90 -12.72
C ALA A 402 -6.65 -11.38 -12.81
N ARG A 403 -5.50 -11.68 -13.40
CA ARG A 403 -4.99 -13.05 -13.53
C ARG A 403 -4.22 -13.56 -12.31
N GLN A 404 -3.42 -12.71 -11.67
CA GLN A 404 -2.43 -13.11 -10.66
C GLN A 404 -2.73 -12.58 -9.25
N GLY A 405 -3.49 -11.49 -9.11
CA GLY A 405 -3.76 -10.83 -7.84
C GLY A 405 -4.30 -11.78 -6.78
N ARG A 406 -5.13 -12.75 -7.18
CA ARG A 406 -5.62 -13.80 -6.30
C ARG A 406 -4.47 -14.58 -5.63
N SER A 407 -3.48 -15.03 -6.40
CA SER A 407 -2.37 -15.83 -5.86
C SER A 407 -1.51 -15.05 -4.86
N TRP A 408 -1.53 -13.72 -4.92
CA TRP A 408 -0.85 -12.83 -3.99
C TRP A 408 -1.70 -12.45 -2.77
N GLY A 409 -2.98 -12.82 -2.77
CA GLY A 409 -3.95 -12.45 -1.75
C GLY A 409 -4.59 -11.07 -1.97
N PHE A 410 -4.47 -10.51 -3.18
CA PHE A 410 -4.98 -9.19 -3.58
C PHE A 410 -5.91 -9.29 -4.81
N PRO A 411 -7.07 -9.94 -4.71
CA PRO A 411 -7.98 -9.98 -5.83
C PRO A 411 -8.49 -8.60 -6.20
N LEU A 412 -8.62 -8.37 -7.51
CA LEU A 412 -9.14 -7.14 -8.10
C LEU A 412 -10.65 -7.24 -8.27
N TRP A 413 -11.37 -6.21 -7.85
CA TRP A 413 -12.78 -6.02 -8.11
C TRP A 413 -13.00 -4.73 -8.87
N LEU A 414 -13.86 -4.75 -9.89
CA LEU A 414 -14.07 -3.62 -10.79
C LEU A 414 -15.55 -3.26 -10.86
N ALA A 415 -15.85 -1.98 -10.76
CA ALA A 415 -17.18 -1.47 -11.04
C ALA A 415 -17.16 -0.47 -12.21
N SER A 416 -18.19 -0.49 -13.05
CA SER A 416 -18.35 0.42 -14.21
C SER A 416 -19.82 0.77 -14.41
N GLN A 417 -20.07 1.86 -15.14
CA GLN A 417 -21.44 2.19 -15.55
C GLN A 417 -21.93 1.26 -16.64
N ASP A 418 -21.05 0.92 -17.58
CA ASP A 418 -21.36 0.10 -18.75
C ASP A 418 -20.71 -1.29 -18.63
N ALA A 419 -21.45 -2.31 -19.03
CA ALA A 419 -21.01 -3.69 -18.94
C ALA A 419 -19.97 -4.05 -20.02
N ASP A 420 -20.05 -3.43 -21.19
CA ASP A 420 -19.12 -3.59 -22.31
C ASP A 420 -17.73 -3.03 -22.00
N ALA A 421 -17.62 -2.09 -21.05
CA ALA A 421 -16.33 -1.58 -20.58
C ALA A 421 -15.39 -2.69 -20.09
N PHE A 422 -15.91 -3.82 -19.64
CA PHE A 422 -15.10 -4.96 -19.18
C PHE A 422 -14.49 -5.80 -20.31
N ILE A 423 -14.81 -5.48 -21.57
CA ILE A 423 -14.19 -6.08 -22.76
C ILE A 423 -13.30 -5.03 -23.39
N THR A 424 -11.99 -5.08 -23.11
CA THR A 424 -11.07 -4.13 -23.71
C THR A 424 -10.80 -4.48 -25.18
N SER A 425 -10.52 -3.46 -25.99
CA SER A 425 -10.16 -3.59 -27.41
C SER A 425 -8.69 -3.23 -27.60
N GLY A 426 -8.08 -3.66 -28.71
CA GLY A 426 -6.70 -3.32 -29.08
C GLY A 426 -5.82 -4.54 -29.37
N ALA A 427 -4.50 -4.38 -29.33
CA ALA A 427 -3.55 -5.42 -29.72
C ALA A 427 -3.56 -6.64 -28.77
N ASN A 428 -3.86 -6.44 -27.47
CA ASN A 428 -3.97 -7.50 -26.46
C ASN A 428 -5.27 -7.32 -25.67
N PRO A 429 -6.42 -7.67 -26.26
CA PRO A 429 -7.70 -7.49 -25.59
C PRO A 429 -7.80 -8.38 -24.36
N THR A 430 -8.37 -7.84 -23.29
CA THR A 430 -8.68 -8.60 -22.07
C THR A 430 -10.18 -8.56 -21.85
N ASN A 431 -10.80 -9.73 -21.74
CA ASN A 431 -12.20 -9.85 -21.35
C ASN A 431 -12.26 -10.09 -19.83
N PHE A 432 -12.39 -9.00 -19.08
CA PHE A 432 -12.52 -9.05 -17.61
C PHE A 432 -13.83 -9.72 -17.20
N ALA A 433 -14.89 -9.57 -18.00
CA ALA A 433 -16.14 -10.24 -17.72
C ALA A 433 -15.98 -11.78 -17.76
N GLU A 434 -15.25 -12.31 -18.73
CA GLU A 434 -14.97 -13.75 -18.83
C GLU A 434 -14.03 -14.25 -17.72
N LEU A 435 -13.01 -13.46 -17.37
CA LEU A 435 -12.08 -13.80 -16.28
C LEU A 435 -12.73 -13.79 -14.90
N ALA A 436 -13.82 -13.03 -14.72
CA ALA A 436 -14.48 -12.90 -13.43
C ALA A 436 -15.23 -14.19 -13.04
N THR A 437 -15.07 -14.63 -11.79
CA THR A 437 -15.90 -15.69 -11.22
C THR A 437 -17.32 -15.21 -10.97
N CYS A 438 -17.48 -13.94 -10.60
CA CYS A 438 -18.76 -13.30 -10.39
C CYS A 438 -18.86 -12.01 -11.22
N GLY A 439 -19.85 -11.95 -12.12
CA GLY A 439 -20.26 -10.74 -12.82
C GLY A 439 -21.66 -10.35 -12.39
N VAL A 440 -21.86 -9.10 -11.98
CA VAL A 440 -23.16 -8.56 -11.58
C VAL A 440 -23.50 -7.36 -12.45
N HIS A 441 -24.63 -7.45 -13.15
CA HIS A 441 -24.99 -6.47 -14.16
C HIS A 441 -26.42 -5.97 -13.93
N PHE A 442 -26.51 -4.66 -13.62
CA PHE A 442 -27.79 -3.97 -13.50
C PHE A 442 -28.14 -3.36 -14.86
N SER A 443 -29.39 -3.52 -15.28
CA SER A 443 -29.88 -2.96 -16.57
C SER A 443 -29.04 -3.32 -17.81
N PRO A 444 -28.75 -4.60 -18.03
CA PRO A 444 -27.97 -5.06 -19.20
C PRO A 444 -28.80 -5.14 -20.50
N GLU A 445 -30.04 -4.68 -20.50
CA GLU A 445 -30.96 -4.75 -21.65
C GLU A 445 -30.50 -3.98 -22.87
N ALA A 446 -29.59 -3.03 -22.68
CA ALA A 446 -28.98 -2.27 -23.79
C ALA A 446 -27.97 -3.10 -24.59
N LEU A 447 -27.53 -4.24 -24.08
CA LEU A 447 -26.59 -5.14 -24.73
C LEU A 447 -27.30 -5.98 -25.79
N SER A 448 -26.66 -6.19 -26.93
CA SER A 448 -27.11 -7.17 -27.92
C SER A 448 -27.08 -8.60 -27.35
N GLU A 449 -27.81 -9.52 -27.93
CA GLU A 449 -27.78 -10.93 -27.47
C GLU A 449 -26.38 -11.54 -27.50
N THR A 450 -25.55 -11.15 -28.47
CA THR A 450 -24.15 -11.60 -28.54
C THR A 450 -23.34 -11.10 -27.36
N GLU A 451 -23.46 -9.82 -27.02
CA GLU A 451 -22.79 -9.24 -25.85
C GLU A 451 -23.33 -9.82 -24.55
N GLN A 452 -24.65 -10.04 -24.44
CA GLN A 452 -25.22 -10.72 -23.27
C GLN A 452 -24.61 -12.11 -23.07
N ARG A 453 -24.47 -12.90 -24.12
CA ARG A 453 -23.81 -14.22 -24.04
C ARG A 453 -22.36 -14.14 -23.61
N GLN A 454 -21.62 -13.14 -24.08
CA GLN A 454 -20.22 -12.93 -23.72
C GLN A 454 -20.05 -12.44 -22.28
N ILE A 455 -20.88 -11.51 -21.85
CA ILE A 455 -20.77 -10.84 -20.56
C ILE A 455 -21.50 -11.60 -19.46
N LEU A 456 -22.77 -12.01 -19.73
CA LEU A 456 -23.65 -12.67 -18.76
C LEU A 456 -23.57 -14.20 -18.78
N GLY A 457 -22.96 -14.78 -19.81
CA GLY A 457 -22.97 -16.23 -20.02
C GLY A 457 -24.34 -16.79 -20.50
N GLY A 458 -25.27 -15.93 -20.86
CA GLY A 458 -26.61 -16.28 -21.34
C GLY A 458 -27.38 -15.05 -21.81
N VAL A 459 -28.61 -15.24 -22.27
CA VAL A 459 -29.51 -14.16 -22.73
C VAL A 459 -30.63 -13.99 -21.72
N LEU A 460 -30.97 -12.75 -21.40
CA LEU A 460 -32.12 -12.42 -20.56
C LEU A 460 -33.42 -12.60 -21.33
N HIS A 461 -34.38 -13.31 -20.70
CA HIS A 461 -35.69 -13.51 -21.30
C HIS A 461 -36.69 -12.41 -20.94
N HIS A 462 -36.40 -11.65 -19.90
CA HIS A 462 -37.25 -10.56 -19.40
C HIS A 462 -36.39 -9.38 -18.94
N PRO A 463 -36.87 -8.12 -19.09
CA PRO A 463 -36.21 -6.95 -18.54
C PRO A 463 -36.15 -7.04 -17.01
N LEU A 464 -35.05 -6.55 -16.43
CA LEU A 464 -34.87 -6.53 -14.98
C LEU A 464 -35.67 -5.38 -14.35
N LYS A 465 -36.21 -5.62 -13.16
CA LYS A 465 -36.85 -4.58 -12.37
C LYS A 465 -35.81 -3.75 -11.62
N GLN A 466 -36.22 -2.62 -11.09
CA GLN A 466 -35.34 -1.77 -10.30
C GLN A 466 -34.75 -2.53 -9.10
N GLY A 467 -33.43 -2.53 -8.98
CA GLY A 467 -32.71 -3.27 -7.96
C GLY A 467 -32.49 -4.74 -8.25
N GLU A 468 -33.07 -5.28 -9.32
CA GLU A 468 -32.71 -6.62 -9.80
C GLU A 468 -31.40 -6.56 -10.60
N ALA A 469 -30.64 -7.63 -10.54
CA ALA A 469 -29.42 -7.81 -11.30
C ALA A 469 -29.36 -9.16 -12.00
N ALA A 470 -28.70 -9.18 -13.15
CA ALA A 470 -28.24 -10.41 -13.78
C ALA A 470 -26.88 -10.78 -13.17
N VAL A 471 -26.80 -11.94 -12.58
CA VAL A 471 -25.61 -12.44 -11.90
C VAL A 471 -25.07 -13.64 -12.64
N ARG A 472 -23.87 -13.53 -13.17
CA ARG A 472 -23.11 -14.66 -13.67
C ARG A 472 -22.20 -15.17 -12.55
N LEU A 473 -22.45 -16.36 -12.09
CA LEU A 473 -21.62 -17.03 -11.09
C LEU A 473 -21.21 -18.41 -11.61
N HIS A 474 -19.90 -18.67 -11.71
CA HIS A 474 -19.36 -19.92 -12.28
C HIS A 474 -20.00 -20.30 -13.63
N ASN A 475 -20.11 -19.33 -14.54
CA ASN A 475 -20.74 -19.47 -15.88
C ASN A 475 -22.23 -19.80 -15.86
N LYS A 476 -22.94 -19.64 -14.74
CA LYS A 476 -24.39 -19.77 -14.66
C LYS A 476 -25.02 -18.39 -14.49
N LEU A 477 -25.94 -18.05 -15.40
CA LEU A 477 -26.73 -16.83 -15.30
C LEU A 477 -27.90 -17.05 -14.33
N ARG A 478 -28.08 -16.10 -13.43
CA ARG A 478 -29.21 -15.99 -12.50
C ARG A 478 -29.71 -14.55 -12.50
N THR A 479 -30.94 -14.35 -12.12
CA THR A 479 -31.51 -13.01 -11.93
C THR A 479 -32.23 -12.94 -10.59
N GLY A 480 -32.18 -11.81 -9.94
CA GLY A 480 -32.87 -11.61 -8.67
C GLY A 480 -32.59 -10.24 -8.06
N GLN A 481 -33.22 -9.98 -6.93
CA GLN A 481 -33.04 -8.76 -6.16
C GLN A 481 -31.63 -8.73 -5.57
N ALA A 482 -30.82 -7.79 -6.02
CA ALA A 482 -29.48 -7.62 -5.50
C ALA A 482 -29.52 -7.07 -4.07
N ARG A 483 -28.58 -7.50 -3.23
CA ARG A 483 -28.40 -6.97 -1.88
C ARG A 483 -28.02 -5.50 -1.92
N GLN A 484 -28.43 -4.77 -0.90
CA GLN A 484 -28.19 -3.33 -0.79
C GLN A 484 -27.63 -3.00 0.60
N PHE A 485 -26.48 -2.34 0.65
CA PHE A 485 -25.78 -2.03 1.91
C PHE A 485 -26.64 -1.28 2.93
N TRP A 486 -27.41 -0.30 2.49
CA TRP A 486 -28.27 0.49 3.38
C TRP A 486 -29.43 -0.30 4.00
N LYS A 487 -29.89 -1.38 3.36
CA LYS A 487 -30.92 -2.29 3.90
C LYS A 487 -30.31 -3.43 4.69
N ASP A 488 -29.26 -4.06 4.15
CA ASP A 488 -28.76 -5.37 4.56
C ASP A 488 -27.43 -5.31 5.30
N GLY A 489 -26.66 -4.26 5.09
CA GLY A 489 -25.32 -4.08 5.64
C GLY A 489 -25.23 -3.96 7.16
N GLY A 490 -26.31 -4.18 7.90
CA GLY A 490 -26.36 -4.23 9.36
C GLY A 490 -26.65 -5.62 9.94
N LYS A 491 -26.88 -6.60 9.09
CA LYS A 491 -27.26 -7.95 9.51
C LYS A 491 -26.13 -8.94 9.36
#